data_71973692d1549d95b81245683666c290
#
_entry.id   71973692d1549d95b81245683666c290
#
_cell.length_a   1.000
_cell.length_b   1.000
_cell.length_c   1.000
_cell.angle_alpha   90.00
_cell.angle_beta   90.00
_cell.angle_gamma   90.00
#
_symmetry.space_group_name_H-M   'P 1'
#
loop_
_entity.id
_entity.type
_entity.pdbx_description
1 polymer ?
#
loop_
_entity_poly.entity_id
_entity_poly.type
_entity_poly.pdbx_seq_one_letter_code
_entity_poly.pdbx_strand_id
1 'polypeptide(L)'
;GGTGGNPPSEARPLTAIERTVMTKVVTRTLADLEATWEALLKIQVSDAELETNPEFMQVAAPSDTVVLIAFEVNSQHASGLVNLCYPYFTLEPVMASLNVQTWASRESGRRESQQEDWLTQSDRVRAPVKGP
;
A
#
# COMPACT_ATOMS: atom_id res chain seq x y z
N GLY A 1 22.84 -20.45 -36.09
CA GLY A 1 22.80 -20.62 -34.68
C GLY A 1 21.60 -19.88 -34.09
N GLY A 2 20.46 -20.57 -33.98
CA GLY A 2 19.29 -19.99 -33.37
C GLY A 2 19.45 -19.97 -31.84
N THR A 3 19.49 -18.82 -31.25
CA THR A 3 19.27 -18.68 -29.83
C THR A 3 17.80 -18.97 -29.57
N GLY A 4 17.51 -20.22 -29.15
CA GLY A 4 16.20 -20.61 -28.70
C GLY A 4 15.84 -19.84 -27.44
N GLY A 5 15.13 -18.73 -27.59
CA GLY A 5 14.37 -18.17 -26.50
C GLY A 5 13.36 -19.25 -26.07
N ASN A 6 13.39 -19.68 -24.81
CA ASN A 6 12.33 -20.51 -24.27
C ASN A 6 11.01 -19.82 -24.59
N PRO A 7 10.03 -20.50 -25.21
CA PRO A 7 8.70 -19.95 -25.33
C PRO A 7 8.21 -19.61 -23.91
N PRO A 8 7.45 -18.53 -23.73
CA PRO A 8 6.86 -18.25 -22.42
C PRO A 8 6.18 -19.53 -21.98
N SER A 9 6.56 -20.03 -20.80
CA SER A 9 6.02 -21.28 -20.27
C SER A 9 4.51 -21.12 -20.30
N GLU A 10 3.83 -21.96 -21.09
CA GLU A 10 2.38 -21.98 -21.07
C GLU A 10 1.95 -22.08 -19.62
N ALA A 11 1.06 -21.17 -19.20
CA ALA A 11 0.59 -21.13 -17.83
C ALA A 11 -0.09 -22.45 -17.51
N ARG A 12 0.65 -23.36 -16.87
CA ARG A 12 0.09 -24.63 -16.42
C ARG A 12 -0.79 -24.42 -15.19
N PRO A 13 -1.82 -25.24 -14.99
CA PRO A 13 -2.61 -25.20 -13.75
C PRO A 13 -1.71 -25.49 -12.53
N LEU A 14 -2.02 -24.86 -11.42
CA LEU A 14 -1.36 -25.13 -10.14
C LEU A 14 -1.65 -26.56 -9.68
N THR A 15 -0.63 -27.26 -9.21
CA THR A 15 -0.82 -28.55 -8.52
C THR A 15 -1.55 -28.34 -7.18
N ALA A 16 -2.07 -29.41 -6.59
CA ALA A 16 -2.73 -29.34 -5.29
C ALA A 16 -1.81 -28.81 -4.19
N ILE A 17 -0.52 -29.23 -4.21
CA ILE A 17 0.48 -28.76 -3.25
C ILE A 17 0.78 -27.27 -3.47
N GLU A 18 1.00 -26.85 -4.70
CA GLU A 18 1.23 -25.44 -5.05
C GLU A 18 0.05 -24.57 -4.64
N ARG A 19 -1.17 -25.01 -4.88
CA ARG A 19 -2.39 -24.31 -4.45
C ARG A 19 -2.45 -24.15 -2.92
N THR A 20 -2.12 -25.21 -2.18
CA THR A 20 -2.09 -25.16 -0.71
C THR A 20 -1.06 -24.15 -0.21
N VAL A 21 0.13 -24.14 -0.78
CA VAL A 21 1.20 -23.17 -0.42
C VAL A 21 0.77 -21.76 -0.77
N MET A 22 0.24 -21.53 -1.96
CA MET A 22 -0.24 -20.21 -2.39
C MET A 22 -1.37 -19.70 -1.50
N THR A 23 -2.31 -20.55 -1.13
CA THR A 23 -3.40 -20.19 -0.20
C THR A 23 -2.85 -19.71 1.15
N LYS A 24 -1.84 -20.39 1.69
CA LYS A 24 -1.20 -19.97 2.95
C LYS A 24 -0.52 -18.62 2.80
N VAL A 25 0.22 -18.40 1.72
CA VAL A 25 0.90 -17.12 1.45
C VAL A 25 -0.12 -16.00 1.30
N VAL A 26 -1.17 -16.21 0.51
CA VAL A 26 -2.22 -15.19 0.30
C VAL A 26 -2.95 -14.90 1.60
N THR A 27 -3.33 -15.90 2.37
CA THR A 27 -4.01 -15.70 3.67
C THR A 27 -3.14 -14.87 4.63
N ARG A 28 -1.84 -15.15 4.68
CA ARG A 28 -0.91 -14.36 5.50
C ARG A 28 -0.77 -12.93 5.00
N THR A 29 -0.64 -12.75 3.70
CA THR A 29 -0.57 -11.43 3.06
C THR A 29 -1.81 -10.60 3.34
N LEU A 30 -3.00 -11.20 3.25
CA LEU A 30 -4.26 -10.51 3.55
C LEU A 30 -4.36 -10.09 5.02
N ALA A 31 -3.91 -10.94 5.95
CA ALA A 31 -3.86 -10.57 7.37
C ALA A 31 -2.88 -9.42 7.65
N ASP A 32 -1.73 -9.41 7.00
CA ASP A 32 -0.76 -8.32 7.11
C ASP A 32 -1.30 -7.03 6.46
N LEU A 33 -2.09 -7.15 5.39
CA LEU A 33 -2.78 -6.04 4.75
C LEU A 33 -3.84 -5.43 5.67
N GLU A 34 -4.68 -6.24 6.31
CA GLU A 34 -5.65 -5.76 7.32
C GLU A 34 -4.95 -4.99 8.43
N ALA A 35 -3.86 -5.54 8.99
CA ALA A 35 -3.09 -4.90 10.04
C ALA A 35 -2.48 -3.57 9.59
N THR A 36 -2.05 -3.48 8.33
CA THR A 36 -1.50 -2.24 7.77
C THR A 36 -2.57 -1.16 7.63
N TRP A 37 -3.78 -1.53 7.22
CA TRP A 37 -4.90 -0.61 7.08
C TRP A 37 -5.49 -0.17 8.41
N GLU A 38 -5.33 -0.95 9.48
CA GLU A 38 -5.94 -0.68 10.80
C GLU A 38 -5.57 0.71 11.35
N ALA A 39 -4.38 1.21 11.01
CA ALA A 39 -3.94 2.55 11.40
C ALA A 39 -4.76 3.69 10.77
N LEU A 40 -5.41 3.44 9.64
CA LEU A 40 -6.18 4.42 8.88
C LEU A 40 -7.68 4.11 8.91
N LEU A 41 -8.01 2.87 8.73
CA LEU A 41 -9.38 2.38 8.64
C LEU A 41 -9.41 0.91 9.02
N LYS A 42 -10.36 0.53 9.87
CA LYS A 42 -10.58 -0.88 10.17
C LYS A 42 -11.25 -1.55 8.98
N ILE A 43 -10.47 -2.33 8.25
CA ILE A 43 -10.97 -3.21 7.20
C ILE A 43 -11.03 -4.64 7.69
N GLN A 44 -11.89 -5.42 7.10
CA GLN A 44 -11.99 -6.85 7.33
C GLN A 44 -12.08 -7.55 6.00
N VAL A 45 -11.15 -8.47 5.74
CA VAL A 45 -11.20 -9.29 4.54
C VAL A 45 -12.10 -10.49 4.80
N SER A 46 -13.21 -10.55 4.10
CA SER A 46 -14.12 -11.70 4.07
C SER A 46 -14.12 -12.29 2.68
N ASP A 47 -14.43 -13.57 2.56
CA ASP A 47 -14.69 -14.24 1.28
C ASP A 47 -13.54 -14.12 0.26
N ALA A 48 -12.32 -14.49 0.70
CA ALA A 48 -11.19 -14.57 -0.21
C ALA A 48 -11.26 -15.85 -1.05
N GLU A 49 -11.23 -15.70 -2.36
CA GLU A 49 -11.20 -16.81 -3.32
C GLU A 49 -9.89 -16.83 -4.10
N LEU A 50 -9.37 -18.02 -4.35
CA LEU A 50 -8.24 -18.23 -5.24
C LEU A 50 -8.74 -18.61 -6.62
N GLU A 51 -8.66 -17.68 -7.56
CA GLU A 51 -8.97 -17.92 -8.97
C GLU A 51 -7.68 -18.09 -9.77
N THR A 52 -7.61 -19.11 -10.57
CA THR A 52 -6.44 -19.42 -11.43
C THR A 52 -6.70 -19.14 -12.91
N ASN A 53 -7.95 -18.96 -13.31
CA ASN A 53 -8.31 -18.60 -14.66
C ASN A 53 -8.57 -17.10 -14.78
N PRO A 54 -7.75 -16.35 -15.53
CA PRO A 54 -7.92 -14.91 -15.71
C PRO A 54 -9.27 -14.51 -16.30
N GLU A 55 -9.91 -15.38 -17.08
CA GLU A 55 -11.21 -15.11 -17.70
C GLU A 55 -12.35 -14.99 -16.67
N PHE A 56 -12.20 -15.63 -15.50
CA PHE A 56 -13.17 -15.59 -14.42
C PHE A 56 -12.89 -14.48 -13.41
N MET A 57 -11.74 -13.80 -13.53
CA MET A 57 -11.40 -12.67 -12.67
C MET A 57 -12.06 -11.38 -13.16
N GLN A 58 -13.24 -11.09 -12.65
CA GLN A 58 -13.93 -9.82 -12.89
C GLN A 58 -13.82 -8.93 -11.64
N VAL A 59 -12.66 -8.30 -11.45
CA VAL A 59 -12.42 -7.39 -10.32
C VAL A 59 -12.98 -6.00 -10.59
N ALA A 60 -12.94 -5.58 -11.85
CA ALA A 60 -13.42 -4.27 -12.29
C ALA A 60 -13.90 -4.35 -13.74
N ALA A 61 -14.81 -3.45 -14.14
CA ALA A 61 -15.18 -3.31 -15.53
C ALA A 61 -14.02 -2.70 -16.36
N PRO A 62 -13.96 -2.93 -17.69
CA PRO A 62 -12.90 -2.36 -18.52
C PRO A 62 -12.79 -0.84 -18.50
N SER A 63 -13.89 -0.15 -18.16
CA SER A 63 -13.96 1.30 -18.02
C SER A 63 -13.61 1.82 -16.62
N ASP A 64 -13.46 0.94 -15.66
CA ASP A 64 -13.23 1.34 -14.27
C ASP A 64 -11.76 1.73 -14.04
N THR A 65 -11.59 2.75 -13.22
CA THR A 65 -10.26 3.13 -12.73
C THR A 65 -9.84 2.22 -11.60
N VAL A 66 -8.61 1.74 -11.64
CA VAL A 66 -8.02 0.92 -10.59
C VAL A 66 -6.69 1.52 -10.11
N VAL A 67 -6.36 1.28 -8.85
CA VAL A 67 -5.03 1.55 -8.31
C VAL A 67 -4.25 0.25 -8.29
N LEU A 68 -3.16 0.21 -9.03
CA LEU A 68 -2.29 -0.95 -9.14
C LEU A 68 -0.96 -0.67 -8.44
N ILE A 69 -0.59 -1.52 -7.49
CA ILE A 69 0.70 -1.49 -6.82
C ILE A 69 1.45 -2.75 -7.21
N ALA A 70 2.59 -2.57 -7.88
CA ALA A 70 3.43 -3.68 -8.31
C ALA A 70 4.61 -3.87 -7.34
N PHE A 71 4.79 -5.10 -6.89
CA PHE A 71 5.90 -5.52 -6.05
C PHE A 71 6.79 -6.49 -6.84
N GLU A 72 8.08 -6.25 -6.85
CA GLU A 72 9.05 -7.21 -7.31
C GLU A 72 9.50 -8.07 -6.13
N VAL A 73 9.32 -9.37 -6.26
CA VAL A 73 9.72 -10.36 -5.25
C VAL A 73 10.95 -11.10 -5.76
N ASN A 74 12.06 -10.95 -5.07
CA ASN A 74 13.31 -11.60 -5.42
C ASN A 74 13.71 -12.61 -4.36
N SER A 75 14.03 -13.83 -4.78
CA SER A 75 14.63 -14.87 -3.95
C SER A 75 15.96 -15.30 -4.54
N GLN A 76 16.68 -16.17 -3.84
CA GLN A 76 17.96 -16.70 -4.34
C GLN A 76 17.86 -17.45 -5.67
N HIS A 77 16.70 -17.97 -6.00
CA HIS A 77 16.52 -18.89 -7.14
C HIS A 77 15.45 -18.42 -8.14
N ALA A 78 14.66 -17.41 -7.80
CA ALA A 78 13.58 -16.94 -8.65
C ALA A 78 13.23 -15.49 -8.36
N SER A 79 12.73 -14.79 -9.37
CA SER A 79 12.11 -13.48 -9.24
C SER A 79 10.71 -13.51 -9.86
N GLY A 80 9.84 -12.66 -9.37
CA GLY A 80 8.48 -12.54 -9.86
C GLY A 80 7.85 -11.22 -9.51
N LEU A 81 6.70 -10.94 -10.11
CA LEU A 81 5.89 -9.76 -9.83
C LEU A 81 4.62 -10.17 -9.09
N VAL A 82 4.31 -9.42 -8.05
CA VAL A 82 3.03 -9.48 -7.33
C VAL A 82 2.34 -8.14 -7.49
N ASN A 83 1.13 -8.14 -8.00
CA ASN A 83 0.35 -6.93 -8.17
C ASN A 83 -0.81 -6.91 -7.17
N LEU A 84 -0.94 -5.79 -6.47
CA LEU A 84 -2.08 -5.49 -5.63
C LEU A 84 -2.96 -4.48 -6.36
N CYS A 85 -4.18 -4.86 -6.66
CA CYS A 85 -5.12 -4.05 -7.41
C CYS A 85 -6.32 -3.67 -6.54
N TYR A 86 -6.58 -2.38 -6.43
CA TYR A 86 -7.77 -1.84 -5.79
C TYR A 86 -8.67 -1.16 -6.82
N PRO A 87 -9.93 -1.55 -6.96
CA PRO A 87 -10.90 -0.74 -7.69
C PRO A 87 -11.02 0.63 -7.01
N TYR A 88 -11.01 1.70 -7.80
CA TYR A 88 -11.03 3.07 -7.26
C TYR A 88 -12.26 3.34 -6.38
N PHE A 89 -13.42 2.83 -6.76
CA PHE A 89 -14.64 3.01 -5.97
C PHE A 89 -14.54 2.41 -4.55
N THR A 90 -13.69 1.39 -4.35
CA THR A 90 -13.42 0.80 -3.03
C THR A 90 -12.58 1.74 -2.17
N LEU A 91 -11.68 2.50 -2.78
CA LEU A 91 -10.79 3.44 -2.09
C LEU A 91 -11.40 4.83 -1.89
N GLU A 92 -12.39 5.19 -2.67
CA GLU A 92 -12.98 6.55 -2.67
C GLU A 92 -13.40 7.02 -1.26
N PRO A 93 -14.11 6.23 -0.44
CA PRO A 93 -14.45 6.63 0.93
C PRO A 93 -13.22 6.83 1.82
N VAL A 94 -12.17 6.03 1.58
CA VAL A 94 -10.92 6.08 2.35
C VAL A 94 -10.10 7.29 1.95
N MET A 95 -10.07 7.64 0.68
CA MET A 95 -9.35 8.80 0.16
C MET A 95 -9.83 10.10 0.78
N ALA A 96 -11.13 10.23 1.01
CA ALA A 96 -11.70 11.37 1.72
C ALA A 96 -11.15 11.47 3.16
N SER A 97 -11.10 10.34 3.87
CA SER A 97 -10.54 10.29 5.23
C SER A 97 -9.04 10.55 5.27
N LEU A 98 -8.28 10.04 4.31
CA LEU A 98 -6.84 10.27 4.17
C LEU A 98 -6.53 11.75 3.92
N ASN A 99 -7.31 12.41 3.07
CA ASN A 99 -7.15 13.84 2.81
C ASN A 99 -7.35 14.66 4.08
N VAL A 100 -8.38 14.38 4.87
CA VAL A 100 -8.63 15.07 6.14
C VAL A 100 -7.48 14.86 7.13
N GLN A 101 -6.96 13.64 7.28
CA GLN A 101 -5.83 13.36 8.18
C GLN A 101 -4.54 14.02 7.70
N THR A 102 -4.28 14.05 6.41
CA THR A 102 -3.10 14.71 5.84
C THR A 102 -3.14 16.21 6.06
N TRP A 103 -4.29 16.84 5.90
CA TRP A 103 -4.47 18.26 6.20
C TRP A 103 -4.32 18.57 7.68
N ALA A 104 -4.92 17.76 8.56
CA ALA A 104 -4.81 17.92 10.02
C ALA A 104 -3.35 17.76 10.49
N SER A 105 -2.61 16.79 9.97
CA SER A 105 -1.19 16.59 10.30
C SER A 105 -0.30 17.74 9.81
N ARG A 106 -0.57 18.29 8.63
CA ARG A 106 0.15 19.46 8.10
C ARG A 106 -0.14 20.71 8.93
N GLU A 107 -1.37 20.88 9.37
CA GLU A 107 -1.75 22.02 10.18
C GLU A 107 -1.16 21.95 11.59
N SER A 108 -1.11 20.76 12.21
CA SER A 108 -0.44 20.53 13.49
C SER A 108 1.05 20.85 13.42
N GLY A 109 1.76 20.30 12.42
CA GLY A 109 3.18 20.57 12.23
C GLY A 109 3.49 22.05 11.98
N ARG A 110 2.59 22.75 11.29
CA ARG A 110 2.73 24.19 11.07
C ARG A 110 2.51 25.01 12.35
N ARG A 111 1.60 24.58 13.21
CA ARG A 111 1.37 25.21 14.53
C ARG A 111 2.55 25.01 15.47
N GLU A 112 3.12 23.80 15.49
CA GLU A 112 4.31 23.51 16.31
C GLU A 112 5.52 24.33 15.87
N SER A 113 5.79 24.42 14.58
CA SER A 113 6.90 25.24 14.08
C SER A 113 6.71 26.74 14.34
N GLN A 114 5.48 27.25 14.26
CA GLN A 114 5.18 28.65 14.63
C GLN A 114 5.34 28.89 16.13
N GLN A 115 5.01 27.91 16.96
CA GLN A 115 5.17 28.04 18.42
C GLN A 115 6.64 28.00 18.83
N GLU A 116 7.46 27.17 18.19
CA GLU A 116 8.91 27.16 18.38
C GLU A 116 9.56 28.47 17.95
N ASP A 117 9.15 29.00 16.80
CA ASP A 117 9.63 30.33 16.35
C ASP A 117 9.27 31.45 17.34
N TRP A 118 8.06 31.41 17.88
CA TRP A 118 7.62 32.36 18.91
C TRP A 118 8.45 32.27 20.19
N LEU A 119 8.72 31.05 20.68
CA LEU A 119 9.52 30.79 21.87
C LEU A 119 10.97 31.26 21.67
N THR A 120 11.55 30.99 20.50
CA THR A 120 12.90 31.43 20.14
C THR A 120 12.98 32.94 20.03
N GLN A 121 11.96 33.61 19.48
CA GLN A 121 11.89 35.06 19.40
C GLN A 121 11.68 35.73 20.78
N SER A 122 10.89 35.12 21.66
CA SER A 122 10.68 35.57 23.03
C SER A 122 11.96 35.52 23.88
N ASP A 123 12.77 34.48 23.68
CA ASP A 123 14.08 34.38 24.37
C ASP A 123 15.07 35.46 23.91
N ARG A 124 15.05 35.85 22.64
CA ARG A 124 15.88 36.96 22.13
C ARG A 124 15.48 38.32 22.70
N VAL A 125 14.20 38.53 22.95
CA VAL A 125 13.68 39.78 23.54
C VAL A 125 13.95 39.84 25.05
N ARG A 126 14.14 38.71 25.73
CA ARG A 126 14.47 38.61 27.17
C ARG A 126 15.96 38.59 27.47
N ALA A 127 16.84 38.71 26.50
CA ALA A 127 18.27 38.83 26.73
C ALA A 127 18.51 40.04 27.65
N PRO A 128 19.19 39.89 28.81
CA PRO A 128 19.42 41.00 29.71
C PRO A 128 20.26 42.04 28.99
N VAL A 129 19.75 43.26 28.94
CA VAL A 129 20.53 44.44 28.57
C VAL A 129 21.61 44.58 29.63
N LYS A 130 22.87 44.24 29.34
CA LYS A 130 24.00 44.59 30.18
C LYS A 130 24.08 46.11 30.17
N GLY A 131 23.55 46.72 31.20
CA GLY A 131 23.84 48.12 31.49
C GLY A 131 25.33 48.31 31.72
N PRO A 132 25.83 49.52 31.54
CA PRO A 132 27.24 49.84 31.76
C PRO A 132 27.69 49.57 33.21
#